data_a42c07ed9a9441ae11d6a5a8cde3f88d
#
_entry.id   a42c07ed9a9441ae11d6a5a8cde3f88d
#
_cell.length_a   1.000
_cell.length_b   1.000
_cell.length_c   1.000
_cell.angle_alpha   90.00
_cell.angle_beta   90.00
_cell.angle_gamma   90.00
#
_symmetry.space_group_name_H-M   'P 1'
#
loop_
_entity.id
_entity.type
_entity.pdbx_description
1 polymer ?
#
loop_
_entity_poly.entity_id
_entity_poly.type
_entity_poly.pdbx_seq_one_letter_code
_entity_poly.pdbx_strand_id
1 'polypeptide(L)'
;MSDFNFNEVVIDRVHRIHEYDLNGKRLWTMNQVKDFKLTLGGETVYAQDAQGVNIMAFDKSKTAEADWSNALMHLGALADQMGSKKEVASSEAKQVFTTVEYLTSADGKKLTLTHTPKTAVANAPFKYIDLIDGQGNALKTFELGEAAESQFSVSGTQVTLPTGANLKAGDRFVVKYQYESEEGIAINDSADKFSTEGEFVIEAFCYNPCDKANKKLMRIIFPNAKMDSAIDMTLNNELTHPVKISATQEYCSEDKRLFRIETAAA
;
A
#
# COMPACT_ATOMS: atom_id res chain seq x y z
N MET A 1 -45.40 11.14 -6.05
CA MET A 1 -44.05 10.63 -5.83
C MET A 1 -44.10 9.92 -4.51
N SER A 2 -43.78 8.63 -4.44
CA SER A 2 -43.68 7.97 -3.14
C SER A 2 -42.42 8.53 -2.45
N ASP A 3 -42.57 9.01 -1.23
CA ASP A 3 -41.45 9.49 -0.44
C ASP A 3 -40.43 8.34 -0.28
N PHE A 4 -39.15 8.66 -0.35
CA PHE A 4 -38.09 7.68 -0.17
C PHE A 4 -38.17 7.13 1.26
N ASN A 5 -38.41 5.80 1.38
CA ASN A 5 -38.42 5.17 2.70
C ASN A 5 -36.97 4.94 3.20
N PHE A 6 -36.56 5.76 4.14
CA PHE A 6 -35.22 5.66 4.74
C PHE A 6 -35.08 4.51 5.76
N ASN A 7 -36.17 3.84 6.15
CA ASN A 7 -36.12 2.74 7.09
C ASN A 7 -35.77 1.39 6.43
N GLU A 8 -36.05 1.29 5.13
CA GLU A 8 -35.81 0.06 4.37
C GLU A 8 -35.14 0.40 3.05
N VAL A 9 -33.87 0.05 2.94
CA VAL A 9 -33.06 0.32 1.76
C VAL A 9 -32.37 -0.94 1.25
N VAL A 10 -32.26 -1.05 -0.05
CA VAL A 10 -31.44 -2.06 -0.71
C VAL A 10 -30.09 -1.43 -1.04
N ILE A 11 -29.01 -2.00 -0.51
CA ILE A 11 -27.65 -1.57 -0.84
C ILE A 11 -27.25 -2.24 -2.15
N ASP A 12 -26.84 -1.45 -3.13
CA ASP A 12 -26.32 -1.94 -4.41
C ASP A 12 -24.85 -2.31 -4.27
N ARG A 13 -24.04 -1.33 -3.93
CA ARG A 13 -22.59 -1.50 -3.78
C ARG A 13 -21.97 -0.35 -3.01
N VAL A 14 -20.81 -0.60 -2.42
CA VAL A 14 -19.91 0.46 -1.97
C VAL A 14 -19.33 1.15 -3.20
N HIS A 15 -19.43 2.47 -3.24
CA HIS A 15 -18.96 3.29 -4.34
C HIS A 15 -17.55 3.78 -4.11
N ARG A 16 -17.26 4.30 -2.91
CA ARG A 16 -15.97 4.85 -2.52
C ARG A 16 -15.74 4.66 -1.04
N ILE A 17 -14.47 4.61 -0.68
CA ILE A 17 -14.02 4.70 0.70
C ILE A 17 -12.95 5.77 0.75
N HIS A 18 -13.10 6.69 1.69
CA HIS A 18 -12.18 7.78 1.94
C HIS A 18 -11.59 7.63 3.33
N GLU A 19 -10.31 7.96 3.46
CA GLU A 19 -9.68 8.19 4.74
C GLU A 19 -9.28 9.65 4.87
N TYR A 20 -9.51 10.18 6.05
CA TYR A 20 -9.09 11.51 6.48
C TYR A 20 -8.26 11.39 7.74
N ASP A 21 -7.27 12.26 7.90
CA ASP A 21 -6.64 12.44 9.21
C ASP A 21 -7.62 13.09 10.18
N LEU A 22 -7.31 13.05 11.47
CA LEU A 22 -8.18 13.63 12.53
C LEU A 22 -8.33 15.17 12.44
N ASN A 23 -7.60 15.83 11.52
CA ASN A 23 -7.76 17.24 11.20
C ASN A 23 -8.65 17.48 9.98
N GLY A 24 -9.24 16.41 9.42
CA GLY A 24 -10.13 16.46 8.26
C GLY A 24 -9.41 16.55 6.90
N LYS A 25 -8.09 16.34 6.84
CA LYS A 25 -7.36 16.29 5.59
C LYS A 25 -7.46 14.90 4.99
N ARG A 26 -7.95 14.81 3.75
CA ARG A 26 -8.04 13.54 3.03
C ARG A 26 -6.66 12.96 2.75
N LEU A 27 -6.45 11.71 3.13
CA LEU A 27 -5.23 10.94 2.90
C LEU A 27 -5.31 10.19 1.58
N TRP A 28 -6.39 9.42 1.38
CA TRP A 28 -6.59 8.66 0.15
C TRP A 28 -8.07 8.38 -0.13
N THR A 29 -8.35 7.79 -1.30
CA THR A 29 -9.68 7.36 -1.74
C THR A 29 -9.57 6.09 -2.56
N MET A 30 -10.27 5.04 -2.15
CA MET A 30 -10.48 3.82 -2.94
C MET A 30 -11.81 3.86 -3.67
N ASN A 31 -11.84 3.45 -4.94
CA ASN A 31 -13.03 3.47 -5.81
C ASN A 31 -13.30 2.14 -6.52
N GLN A 32 -12.49 1.11 -6.27
CA GLN A 32 -12.66 -0.23 -6.83
C GLN A 32 -12.90 -1.25 -5.70
N VAL A 33 -13.79 -0.88 -4.78
CA VAL A 33 -14.09 -1.66 -3.57
C VAL A 33 -14.88 -2.91 -3.93
N LYS A 34 -14.47 -4.04 -3.36
CA LYS A 34 -15.12 -5.34 -3.42
C LYS A 34 -15.29 -5.91 -2.02
N ASP A 35 -16.23 -6.83 -1.87
CA ASP A 35 -16.40 -7.67 -0.70
C ASP A 35 -16.48 -6.90 0.63
N PHE A 36 -17.09 -5.71 0.60
CA PHE A 36 -17.25 -4.89 1.80
C PHE A 36 -18.12 -5.59 2.83
N LYS A 37 -17.61 -5.68 4.06
CA LYS A 37 -18.31 -6.28 5.20
C LYS A 37 -18.22 -5.34 6.40
N LEU A 38 -19.35 -5.09 7.03
CA LEU A 38 -19.46 -4.40 8.32
C LEU A 38 -19.74 -5.44 9.41
N THR A 39 -18.88 -5.50 10.41
CA THR A 39 -19.00 -6.43 11.54
C THR A 39 -19.25 -5.63 12.81
N LEU A 40 -20.38 -5.88 13.44
CA LEU A 40 -20.74 -5.27 14.71
C LEU A 40 -20.74 -6.37 15.76
N GLY A 41 -19.97 -6.21 16.82
CA GLY A 41 -19.83 -7.16 17.92
C GLY A 41 -20.25 -6.57 19.24
N GLY A 42 -20.64 -7.45 20.15
CA GLY A 42 -20.91 -7.14 21.54
C GLY A 42 -20.74 -8.40 22.40
N GLU A 43 -20.25 -8.23 23.61
CA GLU A 43 -20.13 -9.31 24.58
C GLU A 43 -21.14 -9.10 25.71
N THR A 44 -22.01 -10.08 25.90
CA THR A 44 -22.97 -10.09 26.99
C THR A 44 -22.54 -11.11 28.03
N VAL A 45 -22.42 -10.69 29.27
CA VAL A 45 -22.09 -11.55 30.41
C VAL A 45 -23.35 -11.72 31.27
N TYR A 46 -23.57 -12.92 31.78
CA TYR A 46 -24.73 -13.24 32.59
C TYR A 46 -24.33 -13.46 34.04
N ALA A 47 -25.05 -12.82 34.96
CA ALA A 47 -25.07 -13.30 36.35
C ALA A 47 -25.94 -14.53 36.43
N GLN A 48 -25.47 -15.56 37.13
CA GLN A 48 -26.15 -16.85 37.29
C GLN A 48 -26.46 -17.09 38.76
N ASP A 49 -27.55 -17.82 39.03
CA ASP A 49 -27.84 -18.33 40.36
C ASP A 49 -26.99 -19.58 40.72
N ALA A 50 -27.18 -20.10 41.90
CA ALA A 50 -26.47 -21.29 42.39
C ALA A 50 -26.76 -22.56 41.57
N GLN A 51 -27.79 -22.56 40.74
CA GLN A 51 -28.21 -23.68 39.87
C GLN A 51 -27.76 -23.44 38.41
N GLY A 52 -27.06 -22.32 38.09
CA GLY A 52 -26.57 -22.01 36.77
C GLY A 52 -27.58 -21.34 35.86
N VAL A 53 -28.72 -20.87 36.39
CA VAL A 53 -29.73 -20.15 35.61
C VAL A 53 -29.37 -18.67 35.52
N ASN A 54 -29.46 -18.11 34.29
CA ASN A 54 -29.17 -16.70 34.05
C ASN A 54 -30.21 -15.81 34.72
N ILE A 55 -29.78 -14.97 35.66
CA ILE A 55 -30.63 -14.01 36.39
C ILE A 55 -30.65 -12.67 35.69
N MET A 56 -29.49 -12.20 35.20
CA MET A 56 -29.33 -10.87 34.60
C MET A 56 -28.24 -10.88 33.53
N ALA A 57 -28.47 -10.12 32.45
CA ALA A 57 -27.53 -9.91 31.38
C ALA A 57 -26.84 -8.53 31.52
N PHE A 58 -25.53 -8.49 31.33
CA PHE A 58 -24.74 -7.26 31.33
C PHE A 58 -23.99 -7.18 30.00
N ASP A 59 -24.10 -6.07 29.28
CA ASP A 59 -23.29 -5.80 28.11
C ASP A 59 -21.92 -5.29 28.55
N LYS A 60 -20.85 -5.95 28.10
CA LYS A 60 -19.49 -5.72 28.55
C LYS A 60 -18.66 -4.93 27.54
N SER A 61 -18.80 -5.21 26.28
CA SER A 61 -18.03 -4.55 25.22
C SER A 61 -18.87 -4.37 23.96
N LYS A 62 -18.49 -3.40 23.17
CA LYS A 62 -19.07 -3.12 21.84
C LYS A 62 -17.92 -2.89 20.86
N THR A 63 -17.95 -3.56 19.72
CA THR A 63 -16.96 -3.42 18.66
C THR A 63 -17.63 -3.10 17.34
N ALA A 64 -16.95 -2.34 16.50
CA ALA A 64 -17.35 -2.11 15.13
C ALA A 64 -16.10 -2.19 14.24
N GLU A 65 -16.18 -3.05 13.23
CA GLU A 65 -15.10 -3.29 12.28
C GLU A 65 -15.66 -3.23 10.88
N ALA A 66 -14.84 -2.82 9.93
CA ALA A 66 -15.16 -2.99 8.52
C ALA A 66 -13.96 -3.59 7.80
N ASP A 67 -14.24 -4.51 6.88
CA ASP A 67 -13.25 -5.11 6.02
C ASP A 67 -13.71 -5.08 4.56
N TRP A 68 -12.77 -4.93 3.65
CA TRP A 68 -13.00 -4.92 2.21
C TRP A 68 -11.73 -5.25 1.45
N SER A 69 -11.86 -5.50 0.16
CA SER A 69 -10.76 -5.54 -0.77
C SER A 69 -10.89 -4.47 -1.85
N ASN A 70 -9.79 -3.94 -2.33
CA ASN A 70 -9.74 -3.08 -3.51
C ASN A 70 -9.18 -3.87 -4.68
N ALA A 71 -9.81 -3.77 -5.86
CA ALA A 71 -9.39 -4.52 -7.05
C ALA A 71 -8.01 -4.09 -7.60
N LEU A 72 -7.49 -2.98 -7.12
CA LEU A 72 -6.19 -2.43 -7.51
C LEU A 72 -5.35 -2.20 -6.26
N MET A 73 -4.04 -2.43 -6.37
CA MET A 73 -3.11 -2.03 -5.33
C MET A 73 -3.14 -0.51 -5.15
N HIS A 74 -3.45 -0.05 -3.95
CA HIS A 74 -3.53 1.38 -3.65
C HIS A 74 -2.35 1.81 -2.78
N LEU A 75 -1.31 2.38 -3.41
CA LEU A 75 -0.05 2.71 -2.73
C LEU A 75 -0.20 3.72 -1.58
N GLY A 76 -1.18 4.63 -1.65
CA GLY A 76 -1.45 5.56 -0.55
C GLY A 76 -1.98 4.85 0.70
N ALA A 77 -2.96 3.97 0.53
CA ALA A 77 -3.49 3.19 1.65
C ALA A 77 -2.46 2.18 2.18
N LEU A 78 -1.66 1.57 1.30
CA LEU A 78 -0.57 0.70 1.72
C LEU A 78 0.44 1.43 2.60
N ALA A 79 0.84 2.64 2.19
CA ALA A 79 1.75 3.46 2.98
C ALA A 79 1.18 3.76 4.38
N ASP A 80 -0.11 4.07 4.45
CA ASP A 80 -0.81 4.39 5.69
C ASP A 80 -0.95 3.16 6.61
N GLN A 81 -1.29 1.99 6.05
CA GLN A 81 -1.30 0.72 6.78
C GLN A 81 0.07 0.39 7.40
N MET A 82 1.15 0.72 6.70
CA MET A 82 2.53 0.55 7.16
C MET A 82 3.00 1.68 8.11
N GLY A 83 2.15 2.67 8.40
CA GLY A 83 2.55 3.86 9.16
C GLY A 83 3.59 4.73 8.47
N SER A 84 3.66 4.63 7.16
CA SER A 84 4.67 5.28 6.32
C SER A 84 4.06 6.41 5.49
N LYS A 85 4.90 7.18 4.85
CA LYS A 85 4.48 8.19 3.87
C LYS A 85 4.86 7.74 2.46
N LYS A 86 3.93 7.95 1.55
CA LYS A 86 4.20 7.83 0.14
C LYS A 86 5.14 8.95 -0.31
N GLU A 87 6.34 8.60 -0.75
CA GLU A 87 7.32 9.51 -1.32
C GLU A 87 7.12 9.58 -2.83
N VAL A 88 6.67 10.74 -3.31
CA VAL A 88 6.45 10.97 -4.75
C VAL A 88 7.63 11.75 -5.29
N ALA A 89 8.29 11.19 -6.30
CA ALA A 89 9.37 11.89 -7.00
C ALA A 89 8.83 13.06 -7.83
N SER A 90 9.58 14.14 -7.87
CA SER A 90 9.31 15.32 -8.71
C SER A 90 10.61 16.00 -9.12
N SER A 91 10.53 16.98 -10.02
CA SER A 91 11.70 17.78 -10.40
C SER A 91 12.36 18.53 -9.24
N GLU A 92 11.58 18.89 -8.22
CA GLU A 92 12.06 19.59 -7.02
C GLU A 92 12.53 18.64 -5.92
N ALA A 93 11.99 17.40 -5.90
CA ALA A 93 12.29 16.37 -4.90
C ALA A 93 12.50 15.02 -5.57
N LYS A 94 13.69 14.83 -6.15
CA LYS A 94 14.08 13.56 -6.76
C LYS A 94 14.15 12.46 -5.71
N GLN A 95 13.70 11.27 -6.09
CA GLN A 95 13.78 10.08 -5.25
C GLN A 95 14.79 9.10 -5.82
N VAL A 96 15.34 8.25 -4.94
CA VAL A 96 16.32 7.24 -5.31
C VAL A 96 15.63 5.91 -5.54
N PHE A 97 15.84 5.35 -6.73
CA PHE A 97 15.29 4.06 -7.13
C PHE A 97 16.40 3.04 -7.38
N THR A 98 16.10 1.77 -7.13
CA THR A 98 17.00 0.66 -7.45
C THR A 98 16.57 0.02 -8.76
N THR A 99 17.54 -0.24 -9.64
CA THR A 99 17.32 -1.00 -10.86
C THR A 99 18.28 -2.19 -10.97
N VAL A 100 17.85 -3.20 -11.71
CA VAL A 100 18.66 -4.34 -12.12
C VAL A 100 18.58 -4.44 -13.63
N GLU A 101 19.70 -4.33 -14.32
CA GLU A 101 19.76 -4.39 -15.77
C GLU A 101 20.52 -5.64 -16.23
N TYR A 102 19.99 -6.25 -17.28
CA TYR A 102 20.66 -7.34 -18.02
C TYR A 102 21.21 -6.74 -19.30
N LEU A 103 22.52 -6.59 -19.37
CA LEU A 103 23.20 -5.89 -20.45
C LEU A 103 24.09 -6.85 -21.24
N THR A 104 24.23 -6.59 -22.53
CA THR A 104 25.15 -7.32 -23.39
C THR A 104 26.23 -6.37 -23.89
N SER A 105 27.49 -6.76 -23.72
CA SER A 105 28.60 -5.96 -24.25
C SER A 105 28.73 -6.14 -25.75
N ALA A 106 28.74 -5.04 -26.49
CA ALA A 106 28.92 -5.07 -27.93
C ALA A 106 30.37 -5.38 -28.38
N ASP A 107 31.34 -5.07 -27.53
CA ASP A 107 32.77 -5.10 -27.88
C ASP A 107 33.66 -5.81 -26.83
N GLY A 108 33.06 -6.32 -25.74
CA GLY A 108 33.77 -6.86 -24.59
C GLY A 108 34.49 -5.80 -23.73
N LYS A 109 34.27 -4.52 -23.98
CA LYS A 109 34.99 -3.42 -23.30
C LYS A 109 34.08 -2.49 -22.53
N LYS A 110 32.83 -2.33 -22.96
CA LYS A 110 31.91 -1.34 -22.41
C LYS A 110 30.49 -1.89 -22.26
N LEU A 111 29.75 -1.32 -21.26
CA LEU A 111 28.31 -1.44 -21.15
C LEU A 111 27.70 -0.05 -21.07
N THR A 112 26.48 0.11 -21.55
CA THR A 112 25.73 1.37 -21.42
C THR A 112 24.53 1.12 -20.52
N LEU A 113 24.48 1.85 -19.41
CA LEU A 113 23.37 1.81 -18.45
C LEU A 113 22.21 2.69 -18.94
N THR A 114 21.00 2.33 -18.55
CA THR A 114 19.81 3.15 -18.85
C THR A 114 19.80 4.45 -18.07
N HIS A 115 20.29 4.43 -16.83
CA HIS A 115 20.32 5.59 -15.96
C HIS A 115 21.74 5.86 -15.44
N THR A 116 21.98 7.12 -15.07
CA THR A 116 23.24 7.48 -14.41
C THR A 116 23.23 6.98 -12.96
N PRO A 117 24.17 6.12 -12.57
CA PRO A 117 24.24 5.63 -11.21
C PRO A 117 24.49 6.74 -10.19
N LYS A 118 23.86 6.64 -9.04
CA LYS A 118 24.14 7.48 -7.88
C LYS A 118 25.34 6.90 -7.13
N THR A 119 26.53 7.44 -7.37
CA THR A 119 27.78 6.93 -6.77
C THR A 119 28.07 7.52 -5.39
N ALA A 120 27.40 8.60 -5.00
CA ALA A 120 27.72 9.39 -3.80
C ALA A 120 27.01 8.95 -2.50
N VAL A 121 26.23 7.90 -2.50
CA VAL A 121 25.53 7.42 -1.28
C VAL A 121 26.37 6.35 -0.60
N ALA A 122 26.71 6.57 0.67
CA ALA A 122 27.49 5.71 1.55
C ALA A 122 26.84 4.35 1.73
N ASN A 123 26.35 3.62 1.04
CA ASN A 123 25.75 2.28 0.98
C ASN A 123 25.05 2.05 -0.39
N ALA A 124 25.34 2.90 -1.39
CA ALA A 124 24.85 2.67 -2.73
C ALA A 124 25.47 1.37 -3.27
N PRO A 125 24.65 0.42 -3.72
CA PRO A 125 25.14 -0.93 -4.01
C PRO A 125 25.79 -1.07 -5.38
N PHE A 126 26.24 0.02 -6.03
CA PHE A 126 26.95 -0.10 -7.30
C PHE A 126 28.43 -0.41 -7.06
N LYS A 127 28.69 -1.57 -6.46
CA LYS A 127 30.04 -2.04 -6.20
C LYS A 127 30.45 -3.19 -7.10
N TYR A 128 29.49 -3.93 -7.64
CA TYR A 128 29.73 -5.18 -8.35
C TYR A 128 28.92 -5.25 -9.63
N ILE A 129 29.49 -5.90 -10.63
CA ILE A 129 28.81 -6.38 -11.82
C ILE A 129 29.12 -7.85 -12.01
N ASP A 130 28.13 -8.63 -12.45
CA ASP A 130 28.28 -10.06 -12.65
C ASP A 130 28.26 -10.38 -14.13
N LEU A 131 29.30 -11.06 -14.63
CA LEU A 131 29.28 -11.77 -15.90
C LEU A 131 28.42 -13.01 -15.73
N ILE A 132 27.46 -13.23 -16.61
CA ILE A 132 26.52 -14.35 -16.54
C ILE A 132 26.56 -15.23 -17.78
N ASP A 133 26.23 -16.50 -17.60
CA ASP A 133 26.02 -17.46 -18.69
C ASP A 133 24.66 -17.28 -19.39
N GLY A 134 24.35 -18.16 -20.35
CA GLY A 134 23.07 -18.17 -21.07
C GLY A 134 21.86 -18.51 -20.19
N GLN A 135 22.05 -19.15 -19.05
CA GLN A 135 21.04 -19.50 -18.06
C GLN A 135 20.88 -18.44 -16.95
N GLY A 136 21.77 -17.44 -16.90
CA GLY A 136 21.73 -16.38 -15.89
C GLY A 136 22.56 -16.68 -14.65
N ASN A 137 23.37 -17.73 -14.64
CA ASN A 137 24.27 -18.01 -13.52
C ASN A 137 25.50 -17.10 -13.57
N ALA A 138 25.94 -16.61 -12.41
CA ALA A 138 27.14 -15.80 -12.32
C ALA A 138 28.38 -16.63 -12.59
N LEU A 139 29.16 -16.24 -13.61
CA LEU A 139 30.44 -16.83 -13.96
C LEU A 139 31.59 -16.13 -13.24
N LYS A 140 31.52 -14.81 -13.14
CA LYS A 140 32.52 -13.98 -12.50
C LYS A 140 31.93 -12.65 -12.06
N THR A 141 32.32 -12.21 -10.87
CA THR A 141 31.97 -10.89 -10.32
C THR A 141 33.16 -9.96 -10.44
N PHE A 142 32.93 -8.73 -10.86
CA PHE A 142 33.92 -7.65 -10.91
C PHE A 142 33.55 -6.56 -9.95
N GLU A 143 34.56 -5.93 -9.35
CA GLU A 143 34.40 -4.85 -8.37
C GLU A 143 34.61 -3.49 -9.03
N LEU A 144 33.92 -2.46 -8.51
CA LEU A 144 34.11 -1.07 -8.93
C LEU A 144 35.47 -0.55 -8.45
N GLY A 145 36.21 0.06 -9.35
CA GLY A 145 37.49 0.69 -9.05
C GLY A 145 37.97 1.57 -10.21
N GLU A 146 39.28 1.80 -10.24
CA GLU A 146 39.87 2.37 -11.44
C GLU A 146 39.94 1.26 -12.50
N ALA A 147 39.53 1.56 -13.75
CA ALA A 147 39.50 0.56 -14.81
C ALA A 147 40.86 -0.06 -15.02
N ALA A 148 41.03 -1.25 -14.49
CA ALA A 148 42.26 -2.02 -14.44
C ALA A 148 42.03 -3.47 -14.90
N GLU A 149 42.99 -4.35 -14.70
CA GLU A 149 42.90 -5.74 -15.14
C GLU A 149 41.71 -6.51 -14.57
N SER A 150 41.30 -6.22 -13.33
CA SER A 150 40.24 -6.95 -12.61
C SER A 150 39.07 -6.08 -12.15
N GLN A 151 39.13 -4.78 -12.36
CA GLN A 151 38.13 -3.83 -11.88
C GLN A 151 37.45 -3.10 -13.04
N PHE A 152 36.18 -2.73 -12.85
CA PHE A 152 35.46 -1.88 -13.78
C PHE A 152 35.35 -0.45 -13.28
N SER A 153 35.19 0.52 -14.17
CA SER A 153 34.91 1.91 -13.79
C SER A 153 33.64 2.43 -14.42
N VAL A 154 33.12 3.53 -13.87
CA VAL A 154 31.86 4.14 -14.32
C VAL A 154 32.04 5.62 -14.56
N SER A 155 31.56 6.11 -15.71
CA SER A 155 31.51 7.52 -16.03
C SER A 155 30.16 7.85 -16.71
N GLY A 156 29.32 8.61 -16.01
CA GLY A 156 27.94 8.83 -16.44
C GLY A 156 27.17 7.52 -16.56
N THR A 157 26.61 7.24 -17.72
CA THR A 157 25.92 5.96 -18.01
C THR A 157 26.85 4.87 -18.56
N GLN A 158 28.13 5.17 -18.74
CA GLN A 158 29.07 4.26 -19.35
C GLN A 158 29.90 3.48 -18.33
N VAL A 159 29.85 2.16 -18.40
CA VAL A 159 30.70 1.23 -17.61
C VAL A 159 31.86 0.80 -18.51
N THR A 160 33.07 0.99 -18.06
CA THR A 160 34.28 0.43 -18.72
C THR A 160 34.63 -0.89 -18.04
N LEU A 161 34.65 -1.96 -18.79
CA LEU A 161 34.91 -3.32 -18.32
C LEU A 161 36.39 -3.57 -18.08
N PRO A 162 36.74 -4.55 -17.22
CA PRO A 162 38.14 -4.91 -16.94
C PRO A 162 38.89 -5.42 -18.17
N THR A 163 40.08 -4.91 -18.42
CA THR A 163 40.89 -5.26 -19.59
C THR A 163 41.54 -6.64 -19.50
N GLY A 164 41.85 -7.11 -18.27
CA GLY A 164 42.51 -8.40 -18.02
C GLY A 164 41.55 -9.59 -17.97
N ALA A 165 40.25 -9.37 -18.12
CA ALA A 165 39.22 -10.42 -17.96
C ALA A 165 38.95 -11.25 -19.24
N ASN A 166 39.60 -10.93 -20.37
CA ASN A 166 39.38 -11.57 -21.67
C ASN A 166 37.91 -11.61 -22.12
N LEU A 167 37.18 -10.54 -21.85
CA LEU A 167 35.78 -10.39 -22.21
C LEU A 167 35.59 -10.20 -23.70
N LYS A 168 34.46 -10.68 -24.23
CA LYS A 168 34.17 -10.72 -25.66
C LYS A 168 32.87 -9.99 -26.00
N ALA A 169 32.73 -9.62 -27.22
CA ALA A 169 31.45 -9.20 -27.78
C ALA A 169 30.41 -10.33 -27.59
N GLY A 170 29.22 -9.97 -27.08
CA GLY A 170 28.17 -10.92 -26.74
C GLY A 170 28.15 -11.37 -25.28
N ASP A 171 29.16 -11.06 -24.48
CA ASP A 171 29.15 -11.35 -23.03
C ASP A 171 28.02 -10.58 -22.35
N ARG A 172 27.30 -11.28 -21.45
CA ARG A 172 26.15 -10.77 -20.75
C ARG A 172 26.45 -10.46 -19.30
N PHE A 173 25.87 -9.38 -18.80
CA PHE A 173 26.12 -8.90 -17.45
C PHE A 173 24.80 -8.59 -16.74
N VAL A 174 24.80 -8.80 -15.43
CA VAL A 174 23.77 -8.27 -14.51
C VAL A 174 24.38 -7.14 -13.73
N VAL A 175 23.71 -6.00 -13.70
CA VAL A 175 24.14 -4.80 -13.04
C VAL A 175 23.04 -4.28 -12.14
N LYS A 176 23.31 -4.18 -10.84
CA LYS A 176 22.39 -3.58 -9.85
C LYS A 176 22.95 -2.25 -9.38
N TYR A 177 22.18 -1.19 -9.54
CA TYR A 177 22.57 0.13 -9.07
C TYR A 177 21.38 0.98 -8.66
N GLN A 178 21.66 2.12 -8.02
CA GLN A 178 20.66 3.13 -7.67
C GLN A 178 20.83 4.36 -8.55
N TYR A 179 19.71 5.01 -8.87
CA TYR A 179 19.67 6.23 -9.65
C TYR A 179 18.63 7.19 -9.10
N GLU A 180 18.75 8.48 -9.40
CA GLU A 180 17.76 9.49 -9.06
C GLU A 180 16.76 9.66 -10.21
N SER A 181 15.47 9.74 -9.85
CA SER A 181 14.39 10.01 -10.81
C SER A 181 13.49 11.15 -10.32
N GLU A 182 12.96 11.89 -11.25
CA GLU A 182 11.92 12.91 -11.07
C GLU A 182 10.52 12.28 -11.12
N GLU A 183 10.41 11.03 -11.55
CA GLU A 183 9.17 10.29 -11.70
C GLU A 183 9.24 8.98 -10.93
N GLY A 184 8.18 8.68 -10.19
CA GLY A 184 8.04 7.44 -9.45
C GLY A 184 7.51 7.65 -8.03
N ILE A 185 7.25 6.54 -7.37
CA ILE A 185 6.73 6.51 -6.00
C ILE A 185 7.53 5.47 -5.22
N ALA A 186 7.97 5.84 -4.02
CA ALA A 186 8.57 4.95 -3.05
C ALA A 186 7.72 4.90 -1.77
N ILE A 187 7.67 3.74 -1.14
CA ILE A 187 7.09 3.53 0.17
C ILE A 187 8.12 2.74 0.97
N ASN A 188 8.45 3.24 2.16
CA ASN A 188 9.41 2.60 3.04
C ASN A 188 8.71 2.12 4.30
N ASP A 189 8.79 0.85 4.61
CA ASP A 189 8.34 0.31 5.88
C ASP A 189 9.46 0.39 6.92
N SER A 190 9.11 0.71 8.16
CA SER A 190 10.05 0.83 9.28
C SER A 190 9.46 0.15 10.50
N ALA A 191 10.25 -0.68 11.16
CA ALA A 191 9.83 -1.50 12.28
C ALA A 191 9.27 -0.71 13.50
N ASP A 192 9.51 0.58 13.56
CA ASP A 192 9.07 1.50 14.62
C ASP A 192 7.83 2.34 14.23
N LYS A 193 7.29 2.15 13.03
CA LYS A 193 6.14 2.91 12.53
C LYS A 193 4.91 2.01 12.39
N PHE A 194 3.78 2.56 12.75
CA PHE A 194 2.48 1.88 12.70
C PHE A 194 1.42 2.82 12.12
N SER A 195 0.36 2.25 11.57
CA SER A 195 -0.79 3.02 11.10
C SER A 195 -1.33 3.94 12.20
N THR A 196 -1.75 5.12 11.82
CA THR A 196 -2.37 6.10 12.71
C THR A 196 -3.89 5.92 12.70
N GLU A 197 -4.57 6.52 13.67
CA GLU A 197 -6.02 6.61 13.67
C GLU A 197 -6.47 7.70 12.70
N GLY A 198 -7.62 7.47 12.05
CA GLY A 198 -8.22 8.39 11.11
C GLY A 198 -9.75 8.27 11.05
N GLU A 199 -10.38 9.19 10.36
CA GLU A 199 -11.80 9.12 10.01
C GLU A 199 -11.98 8.39 8.69
N PHE A 200 -12.89 7.40 8.67
CA PHE A 200 -13.24 6.66 7.45
C PHE A 200 -14.67 6.96 7.05
N VAL A 201 -14.84 7.35 5.79
CA VAL A 201 -16.14 7.60 5.18
C VAL A 201 -16.36 6.62 4.04
N ILE A 202 -17.31 5.70 4.23
CA ILE A 202 -17.70 4.68 3.25
C ILE A 202 -18.98 5.15 2.57
N GLU A 203 -18.92 5.36 1.27
CA GLU A 203 -20.06 5.75 0.44
C GLU A 203 -20.64 4.54 -0.28
N ALA A 204 -21.93 4.26 -0.05
CA ALA A 204 -22.65 3.18 -0.69
C ALA A 204 -23.88 3.71 -1.43
N PHE A 205 -24.18 3.12 -2.57
CA PHE A 205 -25.43 3.40 -3.25
C PHE A 205 -26.55 2.54 -2.68
N CYS A 206 -27.70 3.16 -2.42
CA CYS A 206 -28.89 2.48 -1.98
C CYS A 206 -30.14 2.89 -2.78
N TYR A 207 -31.10 2.00 -2.80
CA TYR A 207 -32.38 2.16 -3.47
C TYR A 207 -33.52 1.91 -2.49
N ASN A 208 -34.65 2.56 -2.75
CA ASN A 208 -35.92 2.16 -2.15
C ASN A 208 -36.43 0.89 -2.86
N PRO A 209 -36.84 -0.17 -2.13
CA PRO A 209 -37.41 -1.38 -2.74
C PRO A 209 -38.58 -1.12 -3.67
N CYS A 210 -39.41 -0.10 -3.38
CA CYS A 210 -40.59 0.28 -4.16
C CYS A 210 -40.28 1.29 -5.26
N ASP A 211 -39.11 1.90 -5.31
CA ASP A 211 -38.71 2.89 -6.32
C ASP A 211 -37.24 2.71 -6.73
N LYS A 212 -37.01 1.80 -7.64
CA LYS A 212 -35.67 1.46 -8.14
C LYS A 212 -35.05 2.56 -9.02
N ALA A 213 -35.81 3.56 -9.43
CA ALA A 213 -35.29 4.66 -10.22
C ALA A 213 -34.59 5.73 -9.32
N ASN A 214 -34.94 5.75 -8.04
CA ASN A 214 -34.47 6.76 -7.10
C ASN A 214 -33.27 6.25 -6.29
N LYS A 215 -32.09 6.50 -6.82
CA LYS A 215 -30.81 6.13 -6.20
C LYS A 215 -30.39 7.19 -5.20
N LYS A 216 -30.03 6.76 -4.00
CA LYS A 216 -29.49 7.63 -2.94
C LYS A 216 -28.09 7.19 -2.53
N LEU A 217 -27.36 8.11 -1.94
CA LEU A 217 -26.06 7.86 -1.35
C LEU A 217 -26.22 7.68 0.16
N MET A 218 -25.78 6.55 0.66
CA MET A 218 -25.66 6.26 2.08
C MET A 218 -24.20 6.36 2.48
N ARG A 219 -23.92 6.90 3.65
CA ARG A 219 -22.57 6.96 4.22
C ARG A 219 -22.52 6.20 5.53
N ILE A 220 -21.43 5.44 5.69
CA ILE A 220 -21.04 4.84 6.97
C ILE A 220 -19.76 5.55 7.38
N ILE A 221 -19.81 6.22 8.52
CA ILE A 221 -18.74 7.08 9.00
C ILE A 221 -18.19 6.48 10.28
N PHE A 222 -16.91 6.17 10.30
CA PHE A 222 -16.13 5.83 11.49
C PHE A 222 -15.34 7.09 11.88
N PRO A 223 -15.74 7.83 12.91
CA PRO A 223 -15.09 9.10 13.27
C PRO A 223 -13.66 8.88 13.76
N ASN A 224 -13.40 7.71 14.34
CA ASN A 224 -12.07 7.31 14.76
C ASN A 224 -11.92 5.79 14.56
N ALA A 225 -11.02 5.40 13.69
CA ALA A 225 -10.71 3.99 13.46
C ALA A 225 -9.26 3.84 13.04
N LYS A 226 -8.72 2.66 13.26
CA LYS A 226 -7.35 2.30 12.92
C LYS A 226 -7.34 1.19 11.89
N MET A 227 -6.51 1.33 10.86
CA MET A 227 -6.25 0.24 9.93
C MET A 227 -5.40 -0.85 10.58
N ASP A 228 -5.73 -2.09 10.28
CA ASP A 228 -4.88 -3.23 10.62
C ASP A 228 -3.61 -3.16 9.77
N SER A 229 -2.46 -3.25 10.44
CA SER A 229 -1.14 -3.28 9.78
C SER A 229 -0.78 -4.65 9.23
N ALA A 230 -1.52 -5.70 9.56
CA ALA A 230 -1.34 -7.02 8.98
C ALA A 230 -1.92 -7.05 7.56
N ILE A 231 -1.05 -7.19 6.57
CA ILE A 231 -1.42 -7.20 5.15
C ILE A 231 -0.93 -8.51 4.54
N ASP A 232 -1.85 -9.27 3.95
CA ASP A 232 -1.53 -10.46 3.19
C ASP A 232 -2.01 -10.28 1.74
N MET A 233 -1.07 -10.12 0.83
CA MET A 233 -1.33 -9.87 -0.59
C MET A 233 -0.60 -10.88 -1.47
N THR A 234 -1.33 -11.57 -2.33
CA THR A 234 -0.74 -12.39 -3.38
C THR A 234 -0.52 -11.54 -4.63
N LEU A 235 0.74 -11.38 -5.03
CA LEU A 235 1.11 -10.58 -6.21
C LEU A 235 0.97 -11.43 -7.48
N ASN A 236 -0.20 -11.37 -8.09
CA ASN A 236 -0.52 -12.00 -9.37
C ASN A 236 -1.47 -11.09 -10.17
N ASN A 237 -1.97 -11.57 -11.31
CA ASN A 237 -2.92 -10.82 -12.15
C ASN A 237 -4.33 -10.67 -11.55
N GLU A 238 -4.64 -11.37 -10.47
CA GLU A 238 -5.89 -11.25 -9.68
C GLU A 238 -5.65 -10.52 -8.36
N LEU A 239 -4.58 -9.73 -8.27
CA LEU A 239 -4.23 -8.97 -7.07
C LEU A 239 -5.42 -8.18 -6.53
N THR A 240 -5.67 -8.34 -5.25
CA THR A 240 -6.56 -7.47 -4.47
C THR A 240 -5.79 -6.88 -3.29
N HIS A 241 -6.13 -5.66 -2.93
CA HIS A 241 -5.57 -4.97 -1.77
C HIS A 241 -6.56 -5.07 -0.60
N PRO A 242 -6.33 -5.94 0.39
CA PRO A 242 -7.20 -6.09 1.54
C PRO A 242 -6.98 -4.94 2.52
N VAL A 243 -8.06 -4.46 3.10
CA VAL A 243 -8.05 -3.46 4.17
C VAL A 243 -9.04 -3.87 5.24
N LYS A 244 -8.62 -3.78 6.49
CA LYS A 244 -9.48 -3.95 7.66
C LYS A 244 -9.30 -2.73 8.56
N ILE A 245 -10.40 -2.21 9.09
CA ILE A 245 -10.41 -1.16 10.11
C ILE A 245 -11.17 -1.60 11.34
N SER A 246 -10.70 -1.15 12.49
CA SER A 246 -11.37 -1.34 13.78
C SER A 246 -11.64 0.03 14.39
N ALA A 247 -12.91 0.27 14.74
CA ALA A 247 -13.29 1.52 15.41
C ALA A 247 -12.67 1.61 16.79
N THR A 248 -12.18 2.78 17.13
CA THR A 248 -11.74 3.15 18.46
C THR A 248 -12.68 4.17 19.04
N GLN A 249 -12.83 4.15 20.36
CA GLN A 249 -13.67 5.13 21.05
C GLN A 249 -12.92 6.45 21.16
N GLU A 250 -13.56 7.54 20.76
CA GLU A 250 -13.06 8.87 21.04
C GLU A 250 -13.23 9.18 22.54
N TYR A 251 -12.18 8.95 23.33
CA TYR A 251 -12.23 9.03 24.78
C TYR A 251 -12.58 10.44 25.32
N CYS A 252 -12.13 11.46 24.61
CA CYS A 252 -12.35 12.87 25.01
C CYS A 252 -13.70 13.44 24.54
N SER A 253 -14.47 12.70 23.76
CA SER A 253 -15.80 13.10 23.32
C SER A 253 -16.88 12.53 24.25
N GLU A 254 -17.89 13.36 24.55
CA GLU A 254 -19.08 12.89 25.27
C GLU A 254 -19.89 11.86 24.46
N ASP A 255 -19.79 11.90 23.14
CA ASP A 255 -20.60 11.13 22.20
C ASP A 255 -20.14 9.66 22.06
N LYS A 256 -18.94 9.28 22.47
CA LYS A 256 -18.40 7.89 22.48
C LYS A 256 -18.79 7.02 21.28
N ARG A 257 -18.93 7.65 20.11
CA ARG A 257 -19.47 7.05 18.90
C ARG A 257 -18.44 6.15 18.24
N LEU A 258 -18.81 4.90 17.92
CA LEU A 258 -17.96 3.98 17.16
C LEU A 258 -18.14 4.17 15.64
N PHE A 259 -19.40 4.36 15.20
CA PHE A 259 -19.72 4.64 13.80
C PHE A 259 -21.09 5.32 13.70
N ARG A 260 -21.35 5.90 12.52
CA ARG A 260 -22.64 6.50 12.17
C ARG A 260 -23.05 6.03 10.77
N ILE A 261 -24.32 5.71 10.60
CA ILE A 261 -24.89 5.49 9.27
C ILE A 261 -25.84 6.64 8.98
N GLU A 262 -25.69 7.27 7.82
CA GLU A 262 -26.55 8.36 7.40
C GLU A 262 -26.90 8.24 5.93
N THR A 263 -28.12 8.65 5.61
CA THR A 263 -28.57 8.89 4.24
C THR A 263 -29.40 10.15 4.24
N ALA A 264 -29.08 11.08 3.35
CA ALA A 264 -29.76 12.35 3.25
C ALA A 264 -30.55 12.43 1.95
N ALA A 265 -31.68 13.14 2.00
CA ALA A 265 -32.33 13.59 0.78
C ALA A 265 -31.35 14.54 0.06
N ALA A 266 -31.15 14.33 -1.24
CA ALA A 266 -30.37 15.23 -2.09
C ALA A 266 -31.19 16.47 -2.43
#